data_198fd2abc736239572cecb3c5bd12816
#
_entry.id   198fd2abc736239572cecb3c5bd12816
#
_cell.length_a   1.000
_cell.length_b   1.000
_cell.length_c   1.000
_cell.angle_alpha   90.00
_cell.angle_beta   90.00
_cell.angle_gamma   90.00
#
_symmetry.space_group_name_H-M   'P 1'
#
loop_
_entity.id
_entity.type
_entity.pdbx_description
1 polymer ?
#
loop_
_entity_poly.entity_id
_entity_poly.type
_entity_poly.pdbx_seq_one_letter_code
_entity_poly.pdbx_strand_id
1 'polypeptide(L)'
;MAMPTNPSSNISFLLLFLLLHFHLGKSELEVNYYSKSCPKAEDIIKQQVTQLYNKHGNTAVSWVRNLFHDCMVKSCDASLLLETVPNGVVSEKTSSRSFGMRNFKYVNTIKAAVEQECPSTVSCADIVALSARDGIALLGGPSIEMKTGRRDSKESYVTEVEDSIPNHNDSISLVLSRFQAIAIDVEATVALLGAHSVGRVHCVNLVKRLYPTVDKTLDPTHAEYLKRRCPTPNPDPKAVMYSRNDLKTPMIIDNNYYKNILQHKGLLSVDEQLATDPRTAPYVQKMANDNEYFHQQFSRAILLLSETNPISGDQGEIRKDCRYLNAN
;
A
#
# COMPACT_ATOMS: atom_id res chain seq x y z
N MET A 1 0.05 78.71 4.15
CA MET A 1 0.24 77.65 3.10
C MET A 1 0.76 76.45 3.77
N ALA A 2 -0.13 75.43 4.00
CA ALA A 2 0.21 74.15 4.62
C ALA A 2 0.24 73.11 3.51
N MET A 3 1.30 72.32 3.41
CA MET A 3 1.45 71.23 2.46
C MET A 3 0.77 69.92 3.08
N PRO A 4 0.07 69.11 2.31
CA PRO A 4 -0.50 67.90 2.79
C PRO A 4 0.55 66.77 2.81
N THR A 5 0.68 66.07 3.94
CA THR A 5 1.44 64.84 4.11
C THR A 5 0.64 63.65 3.58
N ASN A 6 1.24 62.88 2.70
CA ASN A 6 0.65 61.72 2.05
C ASN A 6 0.85 60.43 2.91
N PRO A 7 -0.19 59.67 3.32
CA PRO A 7 -0.06 58.52 4.19
C PRO A 7 -0.09 57.16 3.44
N SER A 8 0.58 57.04 2.28
CA SER A 8 0.44 55.81 1.47
C SER A 8 1.63 54.83 1.45
N SER A 9 2.67 55.04 2.28
CA SER A 9 3.87 54.15 2.21
C SER A 9 3.96 53.02 3.26
N ASN A 10 3.08 53.04 4.28
CA ASN A 10 3.21 52.03 5.39
C ASN A 10 2.35 50.79 5.22
N ILE A 11 1.42 50.72 4.28
CA ILE A 11 0.52 49.56 4.10
C ILE A 11 1.19 48.46 3.26
N SER A 12 2.06 48.82 2.32
CA SER A 12 2.75 47.84 1.45
C SER A 12 3.78 46.97 2.18
N PHE A 13 4.42 47.49 3.25
CA PHE A 13 5.38 46.68 4.03
C PHE A 13 4.74 45.67 4.95
N LEU A 14 3.54 45.95 5.47
CA LEU A 14 2.80 44.98 6.35
C LEU A 14 2.23 43.81 5.57
N LEU A 15 1.81 43.99 4.31
CA LEU A 15 1.32 42.93 3.45
C LEU A 15 2.43 41.97 2.96
N LEU A 16 3.65 42.49 2.77
CA LEU A 16 4.80 41.65 2.37
C LEU A 16 5.26 40.75 3.53
N PHE A 17 5.15 41.20 4.79
CA PHE A 17 5.49 40.41 5.97
C PHE A 17 4.45 39.31 6.27
N LEU A 18 3.17 39.53 5.94
CA LEU A 18 2.11 38.53 6.10
C LEU A 18 2.19 37.37 5.08
N LEU A 19 2.73 37.62 3.90
CA LEU A 19 2.94 36.60 2.86
C LEU A 19 4.13 35.67 3.14
N LEU A 20 5.10 36.13 3.94
CA LEU A 20 6.27 35.31 4.32
C LEU A 20 6.02 34.33 5.50
N HIS A 21 4.90 34.48 6.19
CA HIS A 21 4.58 33.61 7.34
C HIS A 21 3.67 32.40 7.02
N PHE A 22 3.25 32.25 5.76
CA PHE A 22 2.38 31.11 5.36
C PHE A 22 3.13 29.90 4.79
N HIS A 23 4.47 29.87 4.87
CA HIS A 23 5.28 28.74 4.43
C HIS A 23 5.92 27.96 5.58
N LEU A 24 5.43 28.12 6.80
CA LEU A 24 5.86 27.32 7.94
C LEU A 24 4.90 26.14 8.14
N GLY A 25 5.30 24.93 7.69
CA GLY A 25 4.85 23.73 8.33
C GLY A 25 4.18 22.62 7.53
N LYS A 26 4.47 22.40 6.23
CA LYS A 26 4.40 21.04 5.71
C LYS A 26 5.79 20.42 5.86
N SER A 27 5.99 19.62 6.88
CA SER A 27 7.14 18.72 6.91
C SER A 27 7.00 17.80 5.70
N GLU A 28 7.82 18.01 4.69
CA GLU A 28 7.88 17.11 3.55
C GLU A 28 8.55 15.82 3.98
N LEU A 29 8.10 14.70 3.41
CA LEU A 29 8.79 13.44 3.57
C LEU A 29 10.17 13.54 2.90
N GLU A 30 11.20 13.02 3.57
CA GLU A 30 12.59 13.09 3.11
C GLU A 30 13.22 11.70 3.07
N VAL A 31 14.14 11.51 2.12
CA VAL A 31 15.00 10.33 2.14
C VAL A 31 15.96 10.46 3.33
N ASN A 32 16.12 9.38 4.11
CA ASN A 32 16.96 9.38 5.32
C ASN A 32 16.52 10.40 6.39
N TYR A 33 15.23 10.66 6.53
CA TYR A 33 14.65 11.57 7.54
C TYR A 33 15.22 11.36 8.94
N TYR A 34 15.44 10.11 9.33
CA TYR A 34 15.96 9.74 10.65
C TYR A 34 17.47 9.83 10.81
N SER A 35 18.23 10.30 9.81
CA SER A 35 19.69 10.32 9.84
C SER A 35 20.30 11.02 11.05
N LYS A 36 19.61 12.01 11.63
CA LYS A 36 20.05 12.74 12.83
C LYS A 36 19.41 12.23 14.12
N SER A 37 18.12 11.90 14.10
CA SER A 37 17.34 11.55 15.31
C SER A 37 17.42 10.06 15.66
N CYS A 38 17.61 9.19 14.69
CA CYS A 38 17.79 7.75 14.86
C CYS A 38 18.59 7.16 13.70
N PRO A 39 19.91 7.37 13.63
CA PRO A 39 20.74 7.01 12.45
C PRO A 39 20.69 5.54 12.05
N LYS A 40 20.36 4.64 13.00
CA LYS A 40 20.27 3.20 12.78
C LYS A 40 18.85 2.71 12.44
N ALA A 41 17.84 3.60 12.36
CA ALA A 41 16.44 3.21 12.20
C ALA A 41 16.23 2.27 11.00
N GLU A 42 16.70 2.68 9.83
CA GLU A 42 16.51 1.91 8.59
C GLU A 42 17.28 0.58 8.60
N ASP A 43 18.47 0.55 9.17
CA ASP A 43 19.25 -0.68 9.31
C ASP A 43 18.58 -1.69 10.25
N ILE A 44 18.06 -1.22 11.38
CA ILE A 44 17.31 -2.06 12.33
C ILE A 44 16.06 -2.63 11.65
N ILE A 45 15.28 -1.79 10.96
CA ILE A 45 14.08 -2.23 10.24
C ILE A 45 14.44 -3.28 9.20
N LYS A 46 15.43 -3.01 8.34
CA LYS A 46 15.89 -3.94 7.31
C LYS A 46 16.37 -5.27 7.88
N GLN A 47 17.12 -5.23 8.99
CA GLN A 47 17.58 -6.44 9.69
C GLN A 47 16.39 -7.27 10.20
N GLN A 48 15.43 -6.64 10.88
CA GLN A 48 14.23 -7.31 11.39
C GLN A 48 13.37 -7.88 10.26
N VAL A 49 13.15 -7.11 9.20
CA VAL A 49 12.43 -7.54 8.00
C VAL A 49 13.08 -8.80 7.41
N THR A 50 14.40 -8.79 7.23
CA THR A 50 15.14 -9.93 6.69
C THR A 50 15.04 -11.15 7.59
N GLN A 51 15.21 -11.00 8.90
CA GLN A 51 15.11 -12.10 9.86
C GLN A 51 13.69 -12.71 9.87
N LEU A 52 12.66 -11.88 9.87
CA LEU A 52 11.27 -12.32 9.85
C LEU A 52 10.91 -13.00 8.53
N TYR A 53 11.41 -12.50 7.40
CA TYR A 53 11.21 -13.14 6.09
C TYR A 53 11.87 -14.50 6.03
N ASN A 54 13.11 -14.64 6.49
CA ASN A 54 13.83 -15.92 6.51
C ASN A 54 13.11 -16.97 7.38
N LYS A 55 12.48 -16.53 8.46
CA LYS A 55 11.70 -17.41 9.34
C LYS A 55 10.29 -17.69 8.80
N HIS A 56 9.69 -16.73 8.12
CA HIS A 56 8.30 -16.76 7.67
C HIS A 56 8.17 -16.06 6.29
N GLY A 57 8.48 -16.76 5.20
CA GLY A 57 8.58 -16.19 3.85
C GLY A 57 7.34 -15.42 3.34
N ASN A 58 6.16 -15.62 3.95
CA ASN A 58 4.96 -14.84 3.57
C ASN A 58 4.90 -13.43 4.19
N THR A 59 5.85 -13.06 5.05
CA THR A 59 5.86 -11.74 5.71
C THR A 59 6.06 -10.62 4.71
N ALA A 60 6.99 -10.76 3.76
CA ALA A 60 7.25 -9.76 2.74
C ALA A 60 6.00 -9.41 1.91
N VAL A 61 5.26 -10.44 1.47
CA VAL A 61 3.97 -10.23 0.77
C VAL A 61 2.96 -9.48 1.64
N SER A 62 2.92 -9.77 2.95
CA SER A 62 2.02 -9.08 3.86
C SER A 62 2.38 -7.60 4.03
N TRP A 63 3.66 -7.24 4.09
CA TRP A 63 4.08 -5.84 4.23
C TRP A 63 3.74 -5.01 2.99
N VAL A 64 3.92 -5.57 1.78
CA VAL A 64 3.49 -4.90 0.54
C VAL A 64 1.98 -4.62 0.57
N ARG A 65 1.18 -5.62 0.99
CA ARG A 65 -0.27 -5.44 1.12
C ARG A 65 -0.65 -4.48 2.24
N ASN A 66 0.07 -4.49 3.37
CA ASN A 66 -0.19 -3.57 4.48
C ASN A 66 0.03 -2.12 4.06
N LEU A 67 1.11 -1.82 3.33
CA LEU A 67 1.34 -0.49 2.77
C LEU A 67 0.18 -0.05 1.86
N PHE A 68 -0.25 -0.94 0.95
CA PHE A 68 -1.35 -0.65 0.06
C PHE A 68 -2.65 -0.32 0.83
N HIS A 69 -3.02 -1.16 1.79
CA HIS A 69 -4.24 -0.95 2.57
C HIS A 69 -4.18 0.31 3.42
N ASP A 70 -3.05 0.59 4.06
CA ASP A 70 -2.85 1.79 4.86
C ASP A 70 -3.01 3.04 4.00
N CYS A 71 -2.27 3.11 2.89
CA CYS A 71 -2.21 4.31 2.05
C CYS A 71 -3.46 4.57 1.21
N MET A 72 -4.24 3.54 0.88
CA MET A 72 -5.49 3.71 0.13
C MET A 72 -6.63 4.31 0.98
N VAL A 73 -6.54 4.21 2.30
CA VAL A 73 -7.58 4.70 3.22
C VAL A 73 -7.12 6.02 3.83
N LYS A 74 -7.49 7.13 3.23
CA LYS A 74 -7.12 8.51 3.59
C LYS A 74 -5.65 8.86 3.46
N SER A 75 -4.76 8.11 4.10
CA SER A 75 -3.37 8.51 4.34
C SER A 75 -2.48 7.30 4.61
N CYS A 76 -1.18 7.43 4.34
CA CYS A 76 -0.18 6.48 4.84
C CYS A 76 0.17 6.83 6.29
N ASP A 77 -0.65 6.45 7.26
CA ASP A 77 -0.60 6.94 8.64
C ASP A 77 -0.70 5.84 9.72
N ALA A 78 -0.55 4.59 9.31
CA ALA A 78 -0.67 3.41 10.17
C ALA A 78 -2.03 3.27 10.90
N SER A 79 -3.09 3.93 10.42
CA SER A 79 -4.46 3.77 10.93
C SER A 79 -4.93 2.31 10.87
N LEU A 80 -4.54 1.60 9.81
CA LEU A 80 -4.76 0.17 9.62
C LEU A 80 -4.29 -0.69 10.81
N LEU A 81 -3.22 -0.29 11.49
CA LEU A 81 -2.61 -1.11 12.55
C LEU A 81 -3.36 -1.08 13.86
N LEU A 82 -4.20 -0.08 14.09
CA LEU A 82 -4.96 0.07 15.32
C LEU A 82 -5.87 -1.15 15.56
N GLU A 83 -5.95 -1.59 16.82
CA GLU A 83 -6.87 -2.64 17.26
C GLU A 83 -8.21 -2.06 17.68
N THR A 84 -9.28 -2.85 17.53
CA THR A 84 -10.59 -2.48 18.07
C THR A 84 -10.53 -2.48 19.61
N VAL A 85 -10.97 -1.38 20.20
CA VAL A 85 -11.11 -1.23 21.65
C VAL A 85 -12.56 -0.93 22.03
N PRO A 86 -13.06 -1.47 23.15
CA PRO A 86 -14.43 -1.21 23.59
C PRO A 86 -14.70 0.30 23.76
N ASN A 87 -15.81 0.78 23.21
CA ASN A 87 -16.23 2.19 23.26
C ASN A 87 -15.22 3.20 22.69
N GLY A 88 -14.36 2.76 21.78
CA GLY A 88 -13.31 3.57 21.15
C GLY A 88 -13.12 3.22 19.69
N VAL A 89 -11.87 3.06 19.28
CA VAL A 89 -11.47 2.75 17.91
C VAL A 89 -12.11 1.45 17.42
N VAL A 90 -12.69 1.47 16.21
CA VAL A 90 -13.07 0.27 15.45
C VAL A 90 -12.07 0.11 14.31
N SER A 91 -11.35 -0.99 14.32
CA SER A 91 -10.22 -1.23 13.42
C SER A 91 -10.66 -1.46 11.97
N GLU A 92 -9.94 -0.88 11.02
CA GLU A 92 -10.03 -1.18 9.58
C GLU A 92 -9.83 -2.66 9.25
N LYS A 93 -9.14 -3.41 10.11
CA LYS A 93 -8.96 -4.87 9.97
C LYS A 93 -10.28 -5.64 10.01
N THR A 94 -11.36 -5.05 10.54
CA THR A 94 -12.69 -5.66 10.61
C THR A 94 -13.47 -5.55 9.31
N SER A 95 -13.05 -4.70 8.37
CA SER A 95 -13.67 -4.60 7.04
C SER A 95 -13.51 -5.88 6.22
N SER A 96 -14.48 -6.16 5.36
CA SER A 96 -14.42 -7.29 4.42
C SER A 96 -13.25 -7.19 3.44
N ARG A 97 -12.80 -5.96 3.09
CA ARG A 97 -11.62 -5.72 2.24
C ARG A 97 -10.33 -6.18 2.90
N SER A 98 -10.26 -6.17 4.22
CA SER A 98 -9.11 -6.61 5.00
C SER A 98 -9.06 -8.14 5.18
N PHE A 99 -10.04 -8.88 4.62
CA PHE A 99 -10.06 -10.34 4.68
C PHE A 99 -8.74 -10.94 4.17
N GLY A 100 -8.19 -11.88 4.95
CA GLY A 100 -6.95 -12.60 4.63
C GLY A 100 -5.66 -11.80 4.89
N MET A 101 -5.74 -10.54 5.34
CA MET A 101 -4.56 -9.82 5.84
C MET A 101 -4.01 -10.49 7.10
N ARG A 102 -2.70 -10.40 7.26
CA ARG A 102 -2.02 -11.11 8.37
C ARG A 102 -0.68 -10.50 8.69
N ASN A 103 -0.01 -11.05 9.69
CA ASN A 103 1.36 -10.69 10.08
C ASN A 103 1.51 -9.30 10.72
N PHE A 104 0.42 -8.63 11.09
CA PHE A 104 0.45 -7.35 11.79
C PHE A 104 1.32 -7.35 13.04
N LYS A 105 1.37 -8.50 13.77
CA LYS A 105 2.23 -8.66 14.94
C LYS A 105 3.72 -8.42 14.65
N TYR A 106 4.16 -8.70 13.42
CA TYR A 106 5.56 -8.50 13.04
C TYR A 106 5.91 -7.03 12.83
N VAL A 107 4.95 -6.20 12.42
CA VAL A 107 5.17 -4.74 12.41
C VAL A 107 5.48 -4.26 13.83
N ASN A 108 4.72 -4.75 14.83
CA ASN A 108 4.97 -4.41 16.23
C ASN A 108 6.28 -5.00 16.76
N THR A 109 6.72 -6.17 16.26
CA THR A 109 8.05 -6.72 16.58
C THR A 109 9.17 -5.80 16.07
N ILE A 110 9.04 -5.29 14.84
CA ILE A 110 9.99 -4.33 14.27
C ILE A 110 9.98 -3.02 15.08
N LYS A 111 8.77 -2.52 15.42
CA LYS A 111 8.60 -1.33 16.24
C LYS A 111 9.32 -1.48 17.59
N ALA A 112 9.13 -2.60 18.27
CA ALA A 112 9.78 -2.86 19.56
C ALA A 112 11.32 -2.83 19.46
N ALA A 113 11.90 -3.34 18.37
CA ALA A 113 13.34 -3.28 18.16
C ALA A 113 13.84 -1.84 17.93
N VAL A 114 13.06 -1.04 17.17
CA VAL A 114 13.39 0.38 16.94
C VAL A 114 13.25 1.19 18.22
N GLU A 115 12.22 0.94 19.04
CA GLU A 115 12.02 1.63 20.33
C GLU A 115 13.14 1.38 21.35
N GLN A 116 13.84 0.25 21.27
CA GLN A 116 15.01 -0.02 22.10
C GLN A 116 16.19 0.89 21.78
N GLU A 117 16.38 1.26 20.52
CA GLU A 117 17.46 2.15 20.09
C GLU A 117 17.05 3.63 20.17
N CYS A 118 15.86 3.96 19.71
CA CYS A 118 15.38 5.33 19.55
C CYS A 118 13.93 5.46 20.07
N PRO A 119 13.70 5.55 21.38
CA PRO A 119 12.37 5.63 21.96
C PRO A 119 11.54 6.79 21.38
N SER A 120 10.28 6.51 21.02
CA SER A 120 9.28 7.50 20.55
C SER A 120 9.76 8.37 19.38
N THR A 121 10.61 7.84 18.51
CA THR A 121 11.21 8.60 17.40
C THR A 121 10.66 8.19 16.03
N VAL A 122 10.55 6.90 15.75
CA VAL A 122 10.15 6.37 14.44
C VAL A 122 8.69 5.97 14.45
N SER A 123 7.90 6.50 13.52
CA SER A 123 6.47 6.23 13.42
C SER A 123 6.18 4.79 12.94
N CYS A 124 5.01 4.28 13.30
CA CYS A 124 4.51 3.01 12.78
C CYS A 124 4.24 3.08 11.27
N ALA A 125 3.82 4.24 10.78
CA ALA A 125 3.61 4.51 9.35
C ALA A 125 4.91 4.34 8.55
N ASP A 126 6.02 4.88 9.06
CA ASP A 126 7.32 4.70 8.40
C ASP A 126 7.84 3.27 8.53
N ILE A 127 7.55 2.57 9.62
CA ILE A 127 7.87 1.13 9.73
C ILE A 127 7.09 0.32 8.69
N VAL A 128 5.82 0.61 8.43
CA VAL A 128 5.04 -0.03 7.35
C VAL A 128 5.67 0.24 6.00
N ALA A 129 5.99 1.50 5.70
CA ALA A 129 6.58 1.91 4.42
C ALA A 129 7.96 1.25 4.18
N LEU A 130 8.84 1.31 5.16
CA LEU A 130 10.18 0.72 5.06
C LEU A 130 10.14 -0.82 5.04
N SER A 131 9.21 -1.44 5.78
CA SER A 131 9.03 -2.90 5.72
C SER A 131 8.53 -3.36 4.34
N ALA A 132 7.67 -2.57 3.69
CA ALA A 132 7.22 -2.85 2.33
C ALA A 132 8.37 -2.69 1.32
N ARG A 133 9.17 -1.61 1.43
CA ARG A 133 10.38 -1.39 0.61
C ARG A 133 11.33 -2.58 0.67
N ASP A 134 11.70 -2.98 1.89
CA ASP A 134 12.66 -4.07 2.10
C ASP A 134 12.06 -5.43 1.72
N GLY A 135 10.74 -5.60 1.94
CA GLY A 135 9.99 -6.78 1.50
C GLY A 135 9.93 -6.92 -0.02
N ILE A 136 9.76 -5.82 -0.75
CA ILE A 136 9.81 -5.80 -2.23
C ILE A 136 11.18 -6.27 -2.72
N ALA A 137 12.27 -5.76 -2.14
CA ALA A 137 13.61 -6.18 -2.49
C ALA A 137 13.86 -7.68 -2.22
N LEU A 138 13.37 -8.21 -1.08
CA LEU A 138 13.46 -9.64 -0.74
C LEU A 138 12.64 -10.54 -1.68
N LEU A 139 11.59 -10.00 -2.29
CA LEU A 139 10.78 -10.67 -3.30
C LEU A 139 11.32 -10.48 -4.73
N GLY A 140 12.57 -10.03 -4.89
CA GLY A 140 13.20 -9.85 -6.21
C GLY A 140 12.70 -8.64 -7.00
N GLY A 141 11.94 -7.76 -6.36
CA GLY A 141 11.50 -6.49 -6.94
C GLY A 141 12.59 -5.41 -6.92
N PRO A 142 12.27 -4.18 -7.38
CA PRO A 142 13.23 -3.09 -7.50
C PRO A 142 13.67 -2.54 -6.14
N SER A 143 14.84 -1.91 -6.12
CA SER A 143 15.25 -1.02 -5.02
C SER A 143 14.46 0.28 -5.09
N ILE A 144 13.98 0.77 -3.95
CA ILE A 144 13.12 1.95 -3.83
C ILE A 144 13.73 2.94 -2.83
N GLU A 145 13.94 4.17 -3.25
CA GLU A 145 14.35 5.26 -2.34
C GLU A 145 13.13 5.81 -1.60
N MET A 146 12.71 5.10 -0.55
CA MET A 146 11.52 5.45 0.23
C MET A 146 11.78 6.68 1.10
N LYS A 147 10.94 7.71 0.96
CA LYS A 147 10.92 8.84 1.87
C LYS A 147 10.23 8.48 3.17
N THR A 148 10.69 9.06 4.27
CA THR A 148 10.19 8.90 5.64
C THR A 148 9.89 10.23 6.29
N GLY A 149 9.34 10.24 7.50
CA GLY A 149 8.89 11.45 8.21
C GLY A 149 7.38 11.49 8.44
N ARG A 150 6.67 10.36 8.19
CA ARG A 150 5.25 10.21 8.50
C ARG A 150 5.02 10.16 9.99
N ARG A 151 3.80 10.52 10.37
CA ARG A 151 3.29 10.33 11.72
C ARG A 151 2.10 9.39 11.71
N ASP A 152 1.77 8.88 12.88
CA ASP A 152 0.70 7.90 13.07
C ASP A 152 -0.63 8.60 13.33
N SER A 153 -1.70 8.10 12.71
CA SER A 153 -3.07 8.55 12.98
C SER A 153 -3.48 8.25 14.42
N LYS A 154 -4.41 9.06 14.94
CA LYS A 154 -5.13 8.82 16.19
C LYS A 154 -6.49 8.18 15.96
N GLU A 155 -6.82 7.82 14.73
CA GLU A 155 -8.09 7.25 14.31
C GLU A 155 -7.88 6.03 13.41
N SER A 156 -8.91 5.19 13.26
CA SER A 156 -9.00 4.13 12.27
C SER A 156 -10.30 4.32 11.48
N TYR A 157 -10.24 4.19 10.15
CA TYR A 157 -11.27 4.68 9.24
C TYR A 157 -12.08 3.52 8.63
N VAL A 158 -12.59 2.60 9.45
CA VAL A 158 -13.27 1.38 9.00
C VAL A 158 -14.42 1.64 8.03
N THR A 159 -15.15 2.74 8.18
CA THR A 159 -16.27 3.11 7.32
C THR A 159 -15.86 3.53 5.92
N GLU A 160 -14.60 3.91 5.71
CA GLU A 160 -14.08 4.39 4.44
C GLU A 160 -13.37 3.29 3.62
N VAL A 161 -13.08 2.15 4.26
CA VAL A 161 -12.33 1.05 3.64
C VAL A 161 -13.02 0.51 2.38
N GLU A 162 -14.35 0.32 2.43
CA GLU A 162 -15.12 -0.23 1.31
C GLU A 162 -15.12 0.69 0.08
N ASP A 163 -15.11 2.00 0.30
CA ASP A 163 -15.11 3.01 -0.77
C ASP A 163 -13.70 3.30 -1.31
N SER A 164 -12.68 3.13 -0.49
CA SER A 164 -11.30 3.42 -0.85
C SER A 164 -10.60 2.24 -1.54
N ILE A 165 -10.75 1.02 -1.01
CA ILE A 165 -10.03 -0.15 -1.50
C ILE A 165 -10.84 -0.89 -2.57
N PRO A 166 -10.30 -1.08 -3.79
CA PRO A 166 -10.96 -1.87 -4.83
C PRO A 166 -11.24 -3.31 -4.42
N ASN A 167 -12.35 -3.86 -4.90
CA ASN A 167 -12.67 -5.28 -4.76
C ASN A 167 -12.09 -6.10 -5.91
N HIS A 168 -11.87 -7.38 -5.66
CA HIS A 168 -11.35 -8.35 -6.63
C HIS A 168 -12.23 -8.51 -7.90
N ASN A 169 -13.48 -8.08 -7.86
CA ASN A 169 -14.45 -8.16 -8.96
C ASN A 169 -15.02 -6.80 -9.38
N ASP A 170 -14.42 -5.69 -8.95
CA ASP A 170 -14.82 -4.36 -9.43
C ASP A 170 -14.53 -4.19 -10.93
N SER A 171 -15.24 -3.27 -11.57
CA SER A 171 -14.90 -2.86 -12.94
C SER A 171 -13.58 -2.10 -12.96
N ILE A 172 -12.83 -2.24 -14.04
CA ILE A 172 -11.56 -1.50 -14.20
C ILE A 172 -11.78 0.02 -14.15
N SER A 173 -12.92 0.53 -14.58
CA SER A 173 -13.24 1.96 -14.47
C SER A 173 -13.34 2.41 -13.02
N LEU A 174 -13.95 1.61 -12.14
CA LEU A 174 -14.02 1.91 -10.72
C LEU A 174 -12.64 1.83 -10.07
N VAL A 175 -11.84 0.83 -10.43
CA VAL A 175 -10.45 0.71 -9.96
C VAL A 175 -9.66 1.96 -10.34
N LEU A 176 -9.64 2.33 -11.62
CA LEU A 176 -8.92 3.51 -12.09
C LEU A 176 -9.39 4.80 -11.40
N SER A 177 -10.71 4.96 -11.15
CA SER A 177 -11.22 6.15 -10.47
C SER A 177 -10.76 6.25 -9.02
N ARG A 178 -10.67 5.12 -8.29
CA ARG A 178 -10.17 5.10 -6.89
C ARG A 178 -8.69 5.47 -6.81
N PHE A 179 -7.86 4.95 -7.71
CA PHE A 179 -6.45 5.32 -7.77
C PHE A 179 -6.25 6.78 -8.20
N GLN A 180 -7.04 7.26 -9.16
CA GLN A 180 -7.01 8.65 -9.58
C GLN A 180 -7.41 9.61 -8.46
N ALA A 181 -8.32 9.22 -7.57
CA ALA A 181 -8.74 10.03 -6.42
C ALA A 181 -7.58 10.31 -5.45
N ILE A 182 -6.54 9.48 -5.45
CA ILE A 182 -5.30 9.68 -4.69
C ILE A 182 -4.11 10.05 -5.58
N ALA A 183 -4.39 10.66 -6.74
CA ALA A 183 -3.40 11.15 -7.71
C ALA A 183 -2.47 10.08 -8.32
N ILE A 184 -2.89 8.82 -8.34
CA ILE A 184 -2.17 7.74 -9.03
C ILE A 184 -2.73 7.60 -10.46
N ASP A 185 -1.87 7.77 -11.45
CA ASP A 185 -2.24 7.67 -12.87
C ASP A 185 -2.48 6.24 -13.34
N VAL A 186 -2.98 6.08 -14.58
CA VAL A 186 -3.32 4.77 -15.14
C VAL A 186 -2.12 3.83 -15.22
N GLU A 187 -0.96 4.33 -15.66
CA GLU A 187 0.25 3.51 -15.77
C GLU A 187 0.74 3.04 -14.42
N ALA A 188 0.76 3.92 -13.42
CA ALA A 188 1.10 3.57 -12.04
C ALA A 188 0.09 2.60 -11.42
N THR A 189 -1.21 2.74 -11.72
CA THR A 189 -2.26 1.78 -11.31
C THR A 189 -1.97 0.39 -11.87
N VAL A 190 -1.68 0.29 -13.17
CA VAL A 190 -1.32 -1.00 -13.81
C VAL A 190 -0.07 -1.58 -13.16
N ALA A 191 0.95 -0.75 -12.88
CA ALA A 191 2.17 -1.19 -12.21
C ALA A 191 1.91 -1.69 -10.79
N LEU A 192 1.09 -1.00 -9.98
CA LEU A 192 0.74 -1.43 -8.60
C LEU A 192 0.02 -2.77 -8.58
N LEU A 193 -0.88 -3.03 -9.55
CA LEU A 193 -1.53 -4.33 -9.67
C LEU A 193 -0.53 -5.45 -10.00
N GLY A 194 0.67 -5.13 -10.49
CA GLY A 194 1.79 -6.05 -10.61
C GLY A 194 2.25 -6.67 -9.29
N ALA A 195 1.87 -6.11 -8.14
CA ALA A 195 2.03 -6.77 -6.83
C ALA A 195 1.28 -8.11 -6.75
N HIS A 196 0.30 -8.34 -7.62
CA HIS A 196 -0.36 -9.64 -7.77
C HIS A 196 0.54 -10.69 -8.46
N SER A 197 1.79 -10.42 -8.76
CA SER A 197 2.80 -11.44 -9.08
C SER A 197 3.13 -12.34 -7.89
N VAL A 198 2.94 -11.85 -6.64
CA VAL A 198 3.20 -12.60 -5.42
C VAL A 198 1.94 -12.80 -4.58
N GLY A 199 1.95 -13.80 -3.71
CA GLY A 199 0.86 -14.02 -2.79
C GLY A 199 -0.13 -15.10 -3.21
N ARG A 200 -1.35 -15.00 -2.65
CA ARG A 200 -2.40 -16.05 -2.76
C ARG A 200 -3.78 -15.40 -2.80
N VAL A 201 -4.66 -15.97 -3.60
CA VAL A 201 -6.09 -15.64 -3.61
C VAL A 201 -6.86 -16.78 -2.96
N HIS A 202 -7.66 -16.48 -1.94
CA HIS A 202 -8.54 -17.46 -1.29
C HIS A 202 -9.65 -17.89 -2.25
N CYS A 203 -10.05 -19.15 -2.17
CA CYS A 203 -11.07 -19.73 -3.05
C CYS A 203 -12.40 -18.97 -3.02
N VAL A 204 -12.78 -18.39 -1.88
CA VAL A 204 -13.99 -17.56 -1.76
C VAL A 204 -14.03 -16.40 -2.76
N ASN A 205 -12.86 -15.86 -3.14
CA ASN A 205 -12.74 -14.77 -4.12
C ASN A 205 -12.66 -15.27 -5.57
N LEU A 206 -12.50 -16.58 -5.79
CA LEU A 206 -12.39 -17.20 -7.11
C LEU A 206 -13.68 -17.90 -7.55
N VAL A 207 -14.56 -18.29 -6.63
CA VAL A 207 -15.72 -19.14 -6.92
C VAL A 207 -16.64 -18.54 -7.97
N LYS A 208 -16.85 -17.23 -8.00
CA LYS A 208 -17.69 -16.58 -9.01
C LYS A 208 -17.14 -16.69 -10.44
N ARG A 209 -15.83 -16.91 -10.60
CA ARG A 209 -15.20 -17.15 -11.91
C ARG A 209 -15.25 -18.61 -12.34
N LEU A 210 -15.54 -19.52 -11.41
CA LEU A 210 -15.49 -20.97 -11.61
C LEU A 210 -16.87 -21.63 -11.62
N TYR A 211 -17.86 -21.04 -10.93
CA TYR A 211 -19.16 -21.64 -10.66
C TYR A 211 -20.31 -20.63 -10.79
N PRO A 212 -21.54 -21.06 -11.21
CA PRO A 212 -21.88 -22.39 -11.73
C PRO A 212 -21.27 -22.68 -13.11
N THR A 213 -20.92 -21.62 -13.87
CA THR A 213 -20.26 -21.69 -15.17
C THR A 213 -18.90 -21.00 -15.09
N VAL A 214 -17.93 -21.51 -15.84
CA VAL A 214 -16.60 -20.90 -15.91
C VAL A 214 -16.71 -19.56 -16.64
N ASP A 215 -16.04 -18.56 -16.09
CA ASP A 215 -15.84 -17.26 -16.74
C ASP A 215 -15.20 -17.44 -18.12
N LYS A 216 -15.87 -16.93 -19.16
CA LYS A 216 -15.44 -17.08 -20.55
C LYS A 216 -14.11 -16.38 -20.88
N THR A 217 -13.69 -15.45 -20.03
CA THR A 217 -12.40 -14.76 -20.18
C THR A 217 -11.23 -15.56 -19.59
N LEU A 218 -11.49 -16.72 -18.96
CA LEU A 218 -10.46 -17.53 -18.33
C LEU A 218 -10.02 -18.65 -19.27
N ASP A 219 -8.70 -18.84 -19.41
CA ASP A 219 -8.14 -19.98 -20.15
C ASP A 219 -8.72 -21.31 -19.64
N PRO A 220 -9.25 -22.20 -20.51
CA PRO A 220 -9.93 -23.41 -20.09
C PRO A 220 -9.04 -24.35 -19.25
N THR A 221 -7.76 -24.51 -19.62
CA THR A 221 -6.82 -25.37 -18.90
C THR A 221 -6.51 -24.78 -17.51
N HIS A 222 -6.40 -23.46 -17.44
CA HIS A 222 -6.21 -22.78 -16.16
C HIS A 222 -7.45 -22.86 -15.28
N ALA A 223 -8.65 -22.76 -15.85
CA ALA A 223 -9.91 -22.97 -15.14
C ALA A 223 -10.01 -24.37 -14.51
N GLU A 224 -9.62 -25.41 -15.24
CA GLU A 224 -9.56 -26.76 -14.69
C GLU A 224 -8.56 -26.89 -13.53
N TYR A 225 -7.39 -26.28 -13.65
CA TYR A 225 -6.43 -26.19 -12.56
C TYR A 225 -7.05 -25.51 -11.32
N LEU A 226 -7.70 -24.36 -11.52
CA LEU A 226 -8.33 -23.62 -10.42
C LEU A 226 -9.48 -24.39 -9.78
N LYS A 227 -10.29 -25.14 -10.53
CA LYS A 227 -11.33 -26.03 -9.99
C LYS A 227 -10.74 -27.14 -9.10
N ARG A 228 -9.58 -27.68 -9.46
CA ARG A 228 -8.88 -28.65 -8.58
C ARG A 228 -8.40 -28.01 -7.26
N ARG A 229 -8.02 -26.72 -7.30
CA ARG A 229 -7.61 -25.98 -6.09
C ARG A 229 -8.80 -25.50 -5.25
N CYS A 230 -9.92 -25.18 -5.90
CA CYS A 230 -11.15 -24.66 -5.33
C CYS A 230 -12.34 -25.52 -5.78
N PRO A 231 -12.48 -26.75 -5.24
CA PRO A 231 -13.38 -27.78 -5.81
C PRO A 231 -14.86 -27.58 -5.47
N THR A 232 -15.21 -26.61 -4.65
CA THR A 232 -16.59 -26.36 -4.22
C THR A 232 -17.05 -24.93 -4.54
N PRO A 233 -18.32 -24.74 -4.96
CA PRO A 233 -18.87 -23.41 -5.19
C PRO A 233 -19.09 -22.60 -3.89
N ASN A 234 -19.14 -23.29 -2.75
CA ASN A 234 -19.35 -22.68 -1.43
C ASN A 234 -18.19 -23.06 -0.49
N PRO A 235 -16.96 -22.54 -0.70
CA PRO A 235 -15.86 -22.82 0.20
C PRO A 235 -16.10 -22.18 1.56
N ASP A 236 -15.74 -22.87 2.63
CA ASP A 236 -15.72 -22.27 3.96
C ASP A 236 -14.72 -21.09 3.96
N PRO A 237 -15.15 -19.88 4.33
CA PRO A 237 -14.25 -18.72 4.40
C PRO A 237 -13.08 -18.92 5.39
N LYS A 238 -13.25 -19.78 6.39
CA LYS A 238 -12.20 -20.10 7.37
C LYS A 238 -11.23 -21.17 6.86
N ALA A 239 -11.60 -21.93 5.84
CA ALA A 239 -10.72 -22.95 5.26
C ALA A 239 -9.53 -22.29 4.54
N VAL A 240 -8.34 -22.84 4.76
CA VAL A 240 -7.11 -22.37 4.10
C VAL A 240 -7.03 -22.98 2.69
N MET A 241 -8.01 -22.66 1.84
CA MET A 241 -8.04 -23.03 0.42
C MET A 241 -7.73 -21.83 -0.44
N TYR A 242 -6.71 -21.96 -1.31
CA TYR A 242 -6.22 -20.85 -2.13
C TYR A 242 -5.53 -21.32 -3.41
N SER A 243 -5.43 -20.40 -4.39
CA SER A 243 -4.48 -20.48 -5.50
C SER A 243 -3.37 -19.45 -5.33
N ARG A 244 -2.17 -19.74 -5.84
CA ARG A 244 -1.08 -18.76 -5.91
C ARG A 244 -1.32 -17.82 -7.09
N ASN A 245 -0.94 -16.56 -6.92
CA ASN A 245 -1.11 -15.53 -7.94
C ASN A 245 -0.30 -15.84 -9.21
N ASP A 246 0.94 -16.28 -9.03
CA ASP A 246 1.78 -16.79 -10.12
C ASP A 246 2.20 -18.23 -9.82
N LEU A 247 2.09 -19.11 -10.84
CA LEU A 247 2.47 -20.51 -10.72
C LEU A 247 3.94 -20.77 -11.04
N LYS A 248 4.58 -19.89 -11.83
CA LYS A 248 5.99 -20.04 -12.21
C LYS A 248 6.90 -19.44 -11.17
N THR A 249 6.61 -18.21 -10.75
CA THR A 249 7.45 -17.40 -9.86
C THR A 249 6.64 -16.84 -8.67
N PRO A 250 6.00 -17.70 -7.85
CA PRO A 250 4.96 -17.31 -6.89
C PRO A 250 5.44 -16.41 -5.73
N MET A 251 6.74 -16.19 -5.62
CA MET A 251 7.37 -15.36 -4.58
C MET A 251 8.34 -14.35 -5.19
N ILE A 252 8.22 -14.03 -6.47
CA ILE A 252 9.06 -13.05 -7.16
C ILE A 252 8.16 -11.97 -7.76
N ILE A 253 8.48 -10.72 -7.46
CA ILE A 253 7.86 -9.56 -8.13
C ILE A 253 8.50 -9.42 -9.49
N ASP A 254 7.85 -9.98 -10.52
CA ASP A 254 8.31 -9.98 -11.90
C ASP A 254 7.16 -9.80 -12.90
N ASN A 255 7.49 -9.68 -14.17
CA ASN A 255 6.53 -9.43 -15.23
C ASN A 255 5.74 -10.67 -15.68
N ASN A 256 5.91 -11.84 -15.04
CA ASN A 256 5.10 -13.02 -15.34
C ASN A 256 3.61 -12.78 -15.05
N TYR A 257 3.28 -11.93 -14.10
CA TYR A 257 1.90 -11.49 -13.86
C TYR A 257 1.24 -10.97 -15.15
N TYR A 258 1.91 -10.04 -15.85
CA TYR A 258 1.37 -9.48 -17.11
C TYR A 258 1.33 -10.50 -18.23
N LYS A 259 2.33 -11.38 -18.33
CA LYS A 259 2.31 -12.50 -19.30
C LYS A 259 1.15 -13.45 -19.03
N ASN A 260 0.82 -13.69 -17.77
CA ASN A 260 -0.31 -14.54 -17.37
C ASN A 260 -1.66 -13.92 -17.76
N ILE A 261 -1.88 -12.63 -17.49
CA ILE A 261 -3.15 -11.98 -17.84
C ILE A 261 -3.33 -11.85 -19.36
N LEU A 262 -2.26 -11.66 -20.15
CA LEU A 262 -2.29 -11.71 -21.61
C LEU A 262 -2.62 -13.12 -22.16
N GLN A 263 -2.43 -14.17 -21.35
CA GLN A 263 -2.80 -15.55 -21.66
C GLN A 263 -4.12 -15.97 -21.03
N HIS A 264 -4.91 -15.03 -20.52
CA HIS A 264 -6.17 -15.31 -19.81
C HIS A 264 -6.02 -16.20 -18.59
N LYS A 265 -4.92 -16.03 -17.83
CA LYS A 265 -4.59 -16.79 -16.62
C LYS A 265 -4.58 -15.91 -15.37
N GLY A 266 -5.10 -14.70 -15.44
CA GLY A 266 -5.29 -13.84 -14.27
C GLY A 266 -6.28 -14.46 -13.27
N LEU A 267 -5.98 -14.43 -11.98
CA LEU A 267 -6.86 -15.02 -10.96
C LEU A 267 -8.10 -14.19 -10.72
N LEU A 268 -7.93 -12.88 -10.60
CA LEU A 268 -9.02 -11.97 -10.28
C LEU A 268 -9.67 -11.43 -11.56
N SER A 269 -10.96 -11.14 -11.48
CA SER A 269 -11.68 -10.54 -12.62
C SER A 269 -11.09 -9.18 -13.01
N VAL A 270 -10.63 -8.40 -12.03
CA VAL A 270 -9.97 -7.11 -12.28
C VAL A 270 -8.65 -7.28 -13.04
N ASP A 271 -7.89 -8.34 -12.77
CA ASP A 271 -6.62 -8.59 -13.46
C ASP A 271 -6.83 -8.85 -14.95
N GLU A 272 -7.84 -9.65 -15.31
CA GLU A 272 -8.20 -9.91 -16.71
C GLU A 272 -8.64 -8.66 -17.46
N GLN A 273 -9.38 -7.78 -16.82
CA GLN A 273 -9.84 -6.53 -17.40
C GLN A 273 -8.68 -5.60 -17.81
N LEU A 274 -7.55 -5.64 -17.10
CA LEU A 274 -6.36 -4.84 -17.45
C LEU A 274 -5.86 -5.13 -18.86
N ALA A 275 -5.90 -6.38 -19.29
CA ALA A 275 -5.40 -6.78 -20.61
C ALA A 275 -6.36 -6.41 -21.75
N THR A 276 -7.63 -6.15 -21.47
CA THR A 276 -8.69 -5.94 -22.47
C THR A 276 -9.19 -4.50 -22.55
N ASP A 277 -9.04 -3.70 -21.49
CA ASP A 277 -9.45 -2.30 -21.49
C ASP A 277 -8.45 -1.44 -22.28
N PRO A 278 -8.89 -0.61 -23.25
CA PRO A 278 -7.98 0.16 -24.11
C PRO A 278 -7.12 1.19 -23.36
N ARG A 279 -7.50 1.59 -22.14
CA ARG A 279 -6.73 2.52 -21.31
C ARG A 279 -5.54 1.84 -20.63
N THR A 280 -5.64 0.55 -20.33
CA THR A 280 -4.65 -0.21 -19.55
C THR A 280 -3.85 -1.21 -20.38
N ALA A 281 -4.45 -1.82 -21.43
CA ALA A 281 -3.84 -2.84 -22.26
C ALA A 281 -2.45 -2.45 -22.83
N PRO A 282 -2.21 -1.21 -23.30
CA PRO A 282 -0.88 -0.82 -23.80
C PRO A 282 0.22 -0.93 -22.73
N TYR A 283 -0.10 -0.58 -21.48
CA TYR A 283 0.85 -0.68 -20.37
C TYR A 283 1.09 -2.13 -19.96
N VAL A 284 0.02 -2.95 -19.93
CA VAL A 284 0.13 -4.40 -19.69
C VAL A 284 1.08 -5.03 -20.72
N GLN A 285 0.91 -4.72 -22.01
CA GLN A 285 1.76 -5.25 -23.07
C GLN A 285 3.22 -4.82 -22.91
N LYS A 286 3.46 -3.56 -22.55
CA LYS A 286 4.80 -3.01 -22.37
C LYS A 286 5.50 -3.67 -21.19
N MET A 287 4.80 -3.78 -20.03
CA MET A 287 5.33 -4.42 -18.83
C MET A 287 5.56 -5.93 -19.03
N ALA A 288 4.68 -6.62 -19.76
CA ALA A 288 4.86 -8.03 -20.10
C ALA A 288 6.14 -8.30 -20.91
N ASN A 289 6.49 -7.38 -21.80
CA ASN A 289 7.65 -7.52 -22.69
C ASN A 289 8.96 -7.11 -22.05
N ASP A 290 8.92 -6.22 -21.04
CA ASP A 290 10.10 -5.64 -20.43
C ASP A 290 9.98 -5.63 -18.89
N ASN A 291 10.73 -6.53 -18.23
CA ASN A 291 10.74 -6.64 -16.78
C ASN A 291 11.40 -5.43 -16.09
N GLU A 292 12.43 -4.86 -16.71
CA GLU A 292 13.10 -3.67 -16.18
C GLU A 292 12.17 -2.47 -16.20
N TYR A 293 11.44 -2.29 -17.29
CA TYR A 293 10.41 -1.27 -17.39
C TYR A 293 9.31 -1.47 -16.32
N PHE A 294 8.85 -2.72 -16.12
CA PHE A 294 7.91 -3.02 -15.03
C PHE A 294 8.48 -2.59 -13.68
N HIS A 295 9.71 -2.97 -13.35
CA HIS A 295 10.35 -2.62 -12.09
C HIS A 295 10.47 -1.10 -11.90
N GLN A 296 10.83 -0.35 -12.94
CA GLN A 296 10.89 1.11 -12.89
C GLN A 296 9.50 1.72 -12.60
N GLN A 297 8.45 1.28 -13.30
CA GLN A 297 7.10 1.78 -13.09
C GLN A 297 6.53 1.34 -11.74
N PHE A 298 6.84 0.14 -11.29
CA PHE A 298 6.45 -0.37 -9.97
C PHE A 298 7.09 0.44 -8.83
N SER A 299 8.39 0.73 -8.94
CA SER A 299 9.11 1.59 -7.99
C SER A 299 8.46 2.99 -7.92
N ARG A 300 8.23 3.63 -9.08
CA ARG A 300 7.53 4.92 -9.17
C ARG A 300 6.14 4.85 -8.53
N ALA A 301 5.38 3.81 -8.81
CA ALA A 301 4.02 3.66 -8.32
C ALA A 301 3.95 3.41 -6.80
N ILE A 302 4.88 2.64 -6.23
CA ILE A 302 5.03 2.47 -4.78
C ILE A 302 5.40 3.79 -4.10
N LEU A 303 6.26 4.61 -4.71
CA LEU A 303 6.58 5.95 -4.18
C LEU A 303 5.33 6.84 -4.17
N LEU A 304 4.62 6.95 -5.29
CA LEU A 304 3.36 7.71 -5.36
C LEU A 304 2.37 7.26 -4.29
N LEU A 305 2.17 5.95 -4.14
CA LEU A 305 1.28 5.39 -3.11
C LEU A 305 1.75 5.77 -1.71
N SER A 306 3.04 5.61 -1.43
CA SER A 306 3.60 5.86 -0.09
C SER A 306 3.61 7.33 0.31
N GLU A 307 3.48 8.24 -0.65
CA GLU A 307 3.43 9.69 -0.44
C GLU A 307 1.99 10.24 -0.46
N THR A 308 0.97 9.36 -0.44
CA THR A 308 -0.45 9.77 -0.41
C THR A 308 -0.81 10.44 0.91
N ASN A 309 -1.08 11.75 0.86
CA ASN A 309 -1.58 12.57 1.97
C ASN A 309 -0.94 12.28 3.35
N PRO A 310 0.38 12.19 3.52
CA PRO A 310 0.97 11.77 4.78
C PRO A 310 0.67 12.76 5.90
N ILE A 311 0.37 12.26 7.09
CA ILE A 311 0.38 13.06 8.30
C ILE A 311 1.85 13.34 8.64
N SER A 312 2.18 14.62 8.92
CA SER A 312 3.55 15.05 9.20
C SER A 312 3.58 16.25 10.15
N GLY A 313 4.76 16.73 10.54
CA GLY A 313 4.93 17.86 11.46
C GLY A 313 4.35 17.57 12.84
N ASP A 314 3.43 18.42 13.31
CA ASP A 314 2.83 18.33 14.66
C ASP A 314 1.51 17.55 14.68
N GLN A 315 1.04 17.05 13.54
CA GLN A 315 -0.18 16.27 13.44
C GLN A 315 0.06 14.81 13.86
N GLY A 316 -1.00 14.12 14.31
CA GLY A 316 -0.91 12.72 14.72
C GLY A 316 0.00 12.52 15.94
N GLU A 317 0.61 11.35 16.02
CA GLU A 317 1.55 10.99 17.11
C GLU A 317 2.66 10.05 16.62
N ILE A 318 3.60 9.70 17.47
CA ILE A 318 4.52 8.57 17.29
C ILE A 318 4.10 7.50 18.28
N ARG A 319 3.39 6.46 17.82
CA ARG A 319 2.93 5.39 18.71
C ARG A 319 4.10 4.56 19.23
N LYS A 320 4.07 4.22 20.52
CA LYS A 320 5.04 3.29 21.13
C LYS A 320 4.72 1.84 20.83
N ASP A 321 3.43 1.53 20.72
CA ASP A 321 2.89 0.25 20.24
C ASP A 321 1.96 0.55 19.07
N CYS A 322 2.24 -0.03 17.91
CA CYS A 322 1.49 0.28 16.70
C CYS A 322 0.00 -0.09 16.77
N ARG A 323 -0.39 -0.91 17.74
CA ARG A 323 -1.77 -1.38 17.93
C ARG A 323 -2.66 -0.39 18.68
N TYR A 324 -2.08 0.51 19.46
CA TYR A 324 -2.83 1.35 20.39
C TYR A 324 -2.34 2.80 20.35
N LEU A 325 -3.25 3.71 20.65
CA LEU A 325 -2.91 5.11 20.88
C LEU A 325 -2.02 5.21 22.14
N ASN A 326 -1.14 6.22 22.15
CA ASN A 326 -0.39 6.52 23.38
C ASN A 326 -1.36 6.94 24.48
N ALA A 327 -1.11 6.47 25.70
CA ALA A 327 -1.82 6.98 26.87
C ALA A 327 -1.50 8.47 27.07
N ASN A 328 -2.54 9.28 27.34
CA ASN A 328 -2.40 10.69 27.68
C ASN A 328 -1.70 10.86 29.02
#